data_0e25941a20a32f7089a26666f385097d
#
_entry.id   0e25941a20a32f7089a26666f385097d
#
_cell.length_a   1.000
_cell.length_b   1.000
_cell.length_c   1.000
_cell.angle_alpha   90.00
_cell.angle_beta   90.00
_cell.angle_gamma   90.00
#
_symmetry.space_group_name_H-M   'P 1'
#
loop_
_entity.id
_entity.type
_entity.pdbx_description
1 polymer ?
#
loop_
_entity_poly.entity_id
_entity_poly.type
_entity_poly.pdbx_seq_one_letter_code
_entity_poly.pdbx_strand_id
1 'polypeptide(L)'
;MSILFTTLMLLIPIFLILIKRKRSAKKLPPGSLGLPIIGQSLSLLRAMRANTAEKWLEKRIKKYGPISKLSLFGNPTVFLHGPAANKFIFTSSCSIITNQQVKSIQMVLGDRSLLELTGDDHKRVRNALMLFLRPESLKDCVGKLEEEIRWHLEMHWQGKQQVTVLPLMKTLTFNIISSLLFGIQRGSQRDKLVGLFRQMMGGMWSVPLNFPFTRYRRSLQASKLAQNMLRQLISEKRVDLEQKGASPHQDLITCLLSIRNDNNEEMITEEEMVHNVLLVMTAGHDTSSVLITFMLQFLSNEPAVYENVLQEQENIARTKEAGMFLTWEDLSKMKYTWRVAMETLRMIPPIFGSFRKALKDIEYGGYLIPKGWQIFWASPMTHMDNNIYPEPTKFDPNRFENQASVPPCSFVGFGGGPRMCPGIEFARIETLITIHYLVTRFTWKLCADSTFSRDPMPVPAQGLPLQINQKNPL
;
A
#
# COMPACT_ATOMS: atom_id res chain seq x y z
N MET A 1 56.52 10.71 -4.27
CA MET A 1 55.50 11.20 -5.21
C MET A 1 54.10 10.55 -5.04
N SER A 2 53.95 9.31 -4.57
CA SER A 2 52.64 8.63 -4.48
C SER A 2 51.71 9.13 -3.34
N ILE A 3 52.26 9.52 -2.17
CA ILE A 3 51.49 9.97 -1.02
C ILE A 3 50.83 11.34 -1.28
N LEU A 4 51.55 12.24 -1.96
CA LEU A 4 51.05 13.57 -2.30
C LEU A 4 49.90 13.48 -3.33
N PHE A 5 49.98 12.54 -4.26
CA PHE A 5 48.93 12.31 -5.28
C PHE A 5 47.70 11.68 -4.69
N THR A 6 47.80 10.76 -3.73
CA THR A 6 46.66 10.15 -3.02
C THR A 6 45.97 11.12 -2.08
N THR A 7 46.72 11.98 -1.38
CA THR A 7 46.12 13.06 -0.54
C THR A 7 45.40 14.11 -1.41
N LEU A 8 45.98 14.48 -2.55
CA LEU A 8 45.33 15.43 -3.46
C LEU A 8 44.03 14.86 -4.07
N MET A 9 44.02 13.56 -4.44
CA MET A 9 42.82 12.86 -4.93
C MET A 9 41.70 12.76 -3.89
N LEU A 10 42.03 12.70 -2.60
CA LEU A 10 41.05 12.73 -1.51
C LEU A 10 40.57 14.14 -1.14
N LEU A 11 41.40 15.15 -1.36
CA LEU A 11 41.07 16.54 -1.05
C LEU A 11 40.22 17.22 -2.14
N ILE A 12 40.37 16.83 -3.42
CA ILE A 12 39.60 17.38 -4.53
C ILE A 12 38.08 17.18 -4.34
N PRO A 13 37.57 15.98 -4.04
CA PRO A 13 36.13 15.81 -3.81
C PRO A 13 35.64 16.55 -2.56
N ILE A 14 36.47 16.67 -1.52
CA ILE A 14 36.14 17.46 -0.31
C ILE A 14 36.05 18.95 -0.67
N PHE A 15 37.01 19.46 -1.46
CA PHE A 15 37.03 20.85 -1.92
C PHE A 15 35.87 21.18 -2.87
N LEU A 16 35.54 20.28 -3.78
CA LEU A 16 34.37 20.41 -4.66
C LEU A 16 33.04 20.37 -3.89
N ILE A 17 32.96 19.57 -2.82
CA ILE A 17 31.78 19.54 -1.90
C ILE A 17 31.71 20.89 -1.11
N LEU A 18 32.82 21.45 -0.69
CA LEU A 18 32.87 22.74 0.01
C LEU A 18 32.54 23.93 -0.88
N ILE A 19 32.95 23.92 -2.16
CA ILE A 19 32.63 24.98 -3.14
C ILE A 19 31.12 24.91 -3.55
N LYS A 20 30.55 23.74 -3.71
CA LYS A 20 29.10 23.58 -3.95
C LYS A 20 28.22 24.12 -2.82
N ARG A 21 28.74 24.23 -1.61
CA ARG A 21 28.03 24.79 -0.44
C ARG A 21 27.80 26.33 -0.50
N LYS A 22 28.47 27.05 -1.36
CA LYS A 22 28.42 28.54 -1.37
C LYS A 22 27.38 29.17 -2.29
N ARG A 23 26.50 28.43 -2.98
CA ARG A 23 25.58 28.97 -3.97
C ARG A 23 24.10 28.76 -3.66
N SER A 24 23.59 29.33 -2.56
CA SER A 24 22.16 29.72 -2.51
C SER A 24 21.97 30.74 -1.40
N ALA A 25 21.51 31.94 -1.75
CA ALA A 25 21.09 32.96 -0.80
C ALA A 25 19.81 32.52 -0.03
N LYS A 26 19.16 31.43 -0.44
CA LYS A 26 17.97 30.88 0.17
C LYS A 26 18.32 29.85 1.25
N LYS A 27 17.68 29.98 2.40
CA LYS A 27 17.95 29.15 3.59
C LYS A 27 17.43 27.73 3.38
N LEU A 28 18.31 26.73 3.41
CA LEU A 28 17.92 25.31 3.46
C LEU A 28 17.23 24.97 4.78
N PRO A 29 16.32 23.97 4.82
CA PRO A 29 15.71 23.51 6.07
C PRO A 29 16.75 23.14 7.13
N PRO A 30 16.45 23.32 8.43
CA PRO A 30 17.32 22.90 9.53
C PRO A 30 17.51 21.38 9.53
N GLY A 31 18.58 20.89 10.14
CA GLY A 31 18.87 19.47 10.24
C GLY A 31 20.24 19.10 9.67
N SER A 32 20.55 17.80 9.69
CA SER A 32 21.80 17.24 9.20
C SER A 32 21.52 16.18 8.14
N LEU A 33 22.37 16.11 7.12
CA LEU A 33 22.33 15.02 6.12
C LEU A 33 22.92 13.70 6.66
N GLY A 34 23.53 13.71 7.86
CA GLY A 34 24.12 12.51 8.45
C GLY A 34 25.42 12.06 7.76
N LEU A 35 25.72 10.78 7.83
CA LEU A 35 26.92 10.19 7.22
C LEU A 35 26.83 10.21 5.68
N PRO A 36 27.96 10.39 4.97
CA PRO A 36 27.96 10.29 3.51
C PRO A 36 27.35 8.97 3.03
N ILE A 37 26.60 9.01 1.93
CA ILE A 37 25.92 7.87 1.26
C ILE A 37 24.81 7.26 2.12
N ILE A 38 25.09 6.87 3.36
CA ILE A 38 24.14 6.16 4.25
C ILE A 38 23.09 7.12 4.83
N GLY A 39 23.47 8.36 5.13
CA GLY A 39 22.60 9.33 5.76
C GLY A 39 22.10 8.86 7.12
N GLN A 40 20.79 8.92 7.29
CA GLN A 40 20.08 8.46 8.49
C GLN A 40 19.25 7.20 8.21
N SER A 41 19.44 6.53 7.06
CA SER A 41 18.64 5.38 6.62
C SER A 41 18.68 4.23 7.62
N LEU A 42 19.86 3.85 8.12
CA LEU A 42 19.97 2.77 9.10
C LEU A 42 19.27 3.08 10.41
N SER A 43 19.32 4.36 10.85
CA SER A 43 18.61 4.80 12.05
C SER A 43 17.09 4.69 11.89
N LEU A 44 16.56 5.12 10.73
CA LEU A 44 15.15 4.99 10.41
C LEU A 44 14.73 3.51 10.31
N LEU A 45 15.48 2.68 9.59
CA LEU A 45 15.16 1.25 9.44
C LEU A 45 15.18 0.50 10.78
N ARG A 46 16.15 0.80 11.66
CA ARG A 46 16.17 0.26 13.02
C ARG A 46 14.95 0.70 13.82
N ALA A 47 14.58 1.98 13.74
CA ALA A 47 13.41 2.50 14.41
C ALA A 47 12.11 1.87 13.89
N MET A 48 12.00 1.62 12.58
CA MET A 48 10.85 0.92 11.98
C MET A 48 10.75 -0.52 12.52
N ARG A 49 11.84 -1.28 12.49
CA ARG A 49 11.85 -2.66 13.00
C ARG A 49 11.56 -2.75 14.50
N ALA A 50 11.99 -1.76 15.26
CA ALA A 50 11.70 -1.66 16.70
C ALA A 50 10.32 -1.04 17.01
N ASN A 51 9.50 -0.74 16.01
CA ASN A 51 8.22 -0.02 16.13
C ASN A 51 8.34 1.30 16.91
N THR A 52 9.42 2.05 16.65
CA THR A 52 9.72 3.35 17.29
C THR A 52 9.95 4.47 16.26
N ALA A 53 9.55 4.25 15.01
CA ALA A 53 9.78 5.20 13.92
C ALA A 53 9.03 6.52 14.14
N GLU A 54 7.82 6.47 14.70
CA GLU A 54 7.03 7.64 15.08
C GLU A 54 7.80 8.47 16.12
N LYS A 55 8.29 7.84 17.19
CA LYS A 55 9.12 8.50 18.23
C LYS A 55 10.41 9.10 17.66
N TRP A 56 10.99 8.43 16.66
CA TRP A 56 12.20 8.93 15.97
C TRP A 56 11.89 10.21 15.18
N LEU A 57 10.75 10.27 14.48
CA LEU A 57 10.29 11.45 13.76
C LEU A 57 9.83 12.57 14.71
N GLU A 58 9.12 12.26 15.81
CA GLU A 58 8.73 13.22 16.84
C GLU A 58 9.92 13.95 17.45
N LYS A 59 10.98 13.21 17.82
CA LYS A 59 12.25 13.83 18.30
C LYS A 59 12.82 14.81 17.27
N ARG A 60 12.66 14.48 15.97
CA ARG A 60 13.10 15.35 14.89
C ARG A 60 12.24 16.60 14.79
N ILE A 61 10.91 16.46 14.86
CA ILE A 61 9.97 17.58 14.83
C ILE A 61 10.20 18.51 16.03
N LYS A 62 10.36 17.95 17.24
CA LYS A 62 10.68 18.73 18.44
C LYS A 62 11.96 19.54 18.31
N LYS A 63 12.98 19.00 17.61
CA LYS A 63 14.28 19.66 17.46
C LYS A 63 14.33 20.67 16.32
N TYR A 64 13.67 20.44 15.22
CA TYR A 64 13.83 21.19 13.98
C TYR A 64 12.54 21.83 13.46
N GLY A 65 11.40 21.53 14.06
CA GLY A 65 10.06 21.91 13.57
C GLY A 65 9.55 20.97 12.48
N PRO A 66 8.42 21.34 11.86
CA PRO A 66 7.70 20.51 10.88
C PRO A 66 8.41 20.35 9.53
N ILE A 67 9.45 21.14 9.29
CA ILE A 67 10.24 21.12 8.05
C ILE A 67 11.70 20.90 8.41
N SER A 68 12.31 19.81 7.96
CA SER A 68 13.71 19.53 8.27
C SER A 68 14.41 18.71 7.19
N LYS A 69 15.73 18.93 7.01
CA LYS A 69 16.54 18.14 6.06
C LYS A 69 17.20 16.95 6.73
N LEU A 70 17.33 15.88 5.98
CA LEU A 70 18.03 14.64 6.32
C LEU A 70 18.57 14.00 5.03
N SER A 71 19.18 12.83 5.10
CA SER A 71 19.46 12.01 3.92
C SER A 71 18.92 10.60 4.14
N LEU A 72 18.12 10.10 3.20
CA LEU A 72 17.54 8.77 3.22
C LEU A 72 17.84 8.04 1.91
N PHE A 73 18.30 6.80 2.03
CA PHE A 73 18.58 5.92 0.88
C PHE A 73 19.50 6.53 -0.17
N GLY A 74 20.55 7.25 0.33
CA GLY A 74 21.54 7.92 -0.51
C GLY A 74 21.12 9.27 -1.10
N ASN A 75 19.91 9.76 -0.79
CA ASN A 75 19.38 10.99 -1.37
C ASN A 75 19.18 12.09 -0.30
N PRO A 76 19.58 13.34 -0.59
CA PRO A 76 19.18 14.48 0.22
C PRO A 76 17.66 14.59 0.26
N THR A 77 17.10 14.72 1.45
CA THR A 77 15.66 14.61 1.68
C THR A 77 15.20 15.76 2.57
N VAL A 78 14.00 16.30 2.28
CA VAL A 78 13.28 17.19 3.18
C VAL A 78 12.11 16.40 3.77
N PHE A 79 12.05 16.30 5.09
CA PHE A 79 10.88 15.79 5.79
C PHE A 79 9.91 16.93 6.00
N LEU A 80 8.65 16.69 5.60
CA LEU A 80 7.53 17.60 5.77
C LEU A 80 6.46 16.94 6.63
N HIS A 81 5.90 17.68 7.60
CA HIS A 81 4.92 17.19 8.55
C HIS A 81 3.72 18.13 8.69
N GLY A 82 2.55 17.52 8.89
CA GLY A 82 1.29 18.19 9.19
C GLY A 82 0.34 18.33 7.99
N PRO A 83 -0.94 18.66 8.24
CA PRO A 83 -1.97 18.73 7.18
C PRO A 83 -1.64 19.72 6.06
N ALA A 84 -1.04 20.86 6.37
CA ALA A 84 -0.61 21.85 5.38
C ALA A 84 0.49 21.28 4.45
N ALA A 85 1.44 20.51 5.02
CA ALA A 85 2.47 19.82 4.26
C ALA A 85 1.88 18.71 3.37
N ASN A 86 0.96 17.91 3.90
CA ASN A 86 0.23 16.90 3.14
C ASN A 86 -0.55 17.55 1.98
N LYS A 87 -1.29 18.63 2.27
CA LYS A 87 -2.00 19.39 1.23
C LYS A 87 -1.04 19.84 0.14
N PHE A 88 0.08 20.47 0.51
CA PHE A 88 1.10 20.91 -0.45
C PHE A 88 1.59 19.75 -1.33
N ILE A 89 1.97 18.61 -0.72
CA ILE A 89 2.49 17.43 -1.44
C ILE A 89 1.43 16.85 -2.39
N PHE A 90 0.17 16.80 -1.98
CA PHE A 90 -0.88 16.13 -2.74
C PHE A 90 -1.51 17.02 -3.82
N THR A 91 -1.44 18.33 -3.68
CA THR A 91 -2.03 19.27 -4.65
C THR A 91 -1.00 19.91 -5.58
N SER A 92 0.30 19.70 -5.34
CA SER A 92 1.35 20.22 -6.20
C SER A 92 1.29 19.64 -7.60
N SER A 93 1.49 20.50 -8.61
CA SER A 93 1.56 20.09 -10.01
C SER A 93 2.66 19.04 -10.24
N CYS A 94 2.40 18.08 -11.11
CA CYS A 94 3.38 17.08 -11.54
C CYS A 94 4.61 17.67 -12.23
N SER A 95 4.56 18.92 -12.69
CA SER A 95 5.71 19.68 -13.18
C SER A 95 6.63 20.21 -12.07
N ILE A 96 6.19 20.19 -10.82
CA ILE A 96 6.92 20.68 -9.65
C ILE A 96 7.42 19.52 -8.81
N ILE A 97 6.54 18.56 -8.52
CA ILE A 97 6.80 17.38 -7.67
C ILE A 97 6.34 16.13 -8.41
N THR A 98 7.20 15.12 -8.48
CA THR A 98 6.84 13.80 -9.01
C THR A 98 6.92 12.73 -7.95
N ASN A 99 6.32 11.57 -8.21
CA ASN A 99 6.49 10.39 -7.38
C ASN A 99 7.95 9.90 -7.44
N GLN A 100 8.41 9.29 -6.36
CA GLN A 100 9.72 8.64 -6.32
C GLN A 100 9.62 7.34 -5.54
N GLN A 101 10.04 6.26 -6.17
CA GLN A 101 10.17 4.96 -5.55
C GLN A 101 11.62 4.61 -5.26
N VAL A 102 11.85 3.68 -4.34
CA VAL A 102 13.17 3.08 -4.20
C VAL A 102 13.47 2.22 -5.42
N LYS A 103 14.73 2.22 -5.85
CA LYS A 103 15.13 1.60 -7.13
C LYS A 103 14.78 0.11 -7.22
N SER A 104 14.79 -0.61 -6.11
CA SER A 104 14.40 -2.03 -6.08
C SER A 104 12.93 -2.24 -6.47
N ILE A 105 12.01 -1.38 -6.02
CA ILE A 105 10.59 -1.44 -6.39
C ILE A 105 10.42 -1.16 -7.89
N GLN A 106 11.04 -0.10 -8.39
CA GLN A 106 11.01 0.26 -9.81
C GLN A 106 11.46 -0.89 -10.71
N MET A 107 12.59 -1.51 -10.37
CA MET A 107 13.16 -2.60 -11.16
C MET A 107 12.34 -3.89 -11.11
N VAL A 108 11.61 -4.14 -10.02
CA VAL A 108 10.78 -5.34 -9.86
C VAL A 108 9.41 -5.16 -10.49
N LEU A 109 8.79 -3.99 -10.36
CA LEU A 109 7.42 -3.74 -10.87
C LEU A 109 7.40 -3.21 -12.30
N GLY A 110 8.54 -2.71 -12.81
CA GLY A 110 8.65 -2.11 -14.12
C GLY A 110 8.42 -0.60 -14.13
N ASP A 111 9.04 0.05 -15.10
CA ASP A 111 9.10 1.53 -15.24
C ASP A 111 7.86 2.10 -15.93
N ARG A 112 7.01 1.26 -16.54
CA ARG A 112 5.71 1.67 -17.12
C ARG A 112 4.54 1.45 -16.15
N SER A 113 4.81 1.19 -14.88
CA SER A 113 3.78 1.07 -13.84
C SER A 113 3.25 2.45 -13.41
N LEU A 114 2.01 2.51 -12.91
CA LEU A 114 1.36 3.75 -12.45
C LEU A 114 2.18 4.48 -11.36
N LEU A 115 3.05 3.77 -10.63
CA LEU A 115 3.93 4.37 -9.63
C LEU A 115 5.05 5.21 -10.25
N GLU A 116 5.53 4.85 -11.44
CA GLU A 116 6.64 5.51 -12.15
C GLU A 116 6.15 6.52 -13.19
N LEU A 117 4.99 6.29 -13.80
CA LEU A 117 4.42 7.16 -14.82
C LEU A 117 4.12 8.56 -14.26
N THR A 118 4.29 9.57 -15.12
CA THR A 118 4.07 10.98 -14.78
C THR A 118 3.25 11.69 -15.86
N GLY A 119 2.72 12.88 -15.56
CA GLY A 119 2.01 13.71 -16.55
C GLY A 119 0.81 12.99 -17.16
N ASP A 120 0.69 13.09 -18.49
CA ASP A 120 -0.43 12.57 -19.26
C ASP A 120 -0.44 11.03 -19.31
N ASP A 121 0.74 10.39 -19.36
CA ASP A 121 0.83 8.94 -19.27
C ASP A 121 0.23 8.40 -17.96
N HIS A 122 0.58 9.04 -16.83
CA HIS A 122 -0.02 8.66 -15.55
C HIS A 122 -1.54 8.84 -15.56
N LYS A 123 -2.03 9.97 -16.10
CA LYS A 123 -3.47 10.25 -16.17
C LYS A 123 -4.19 9.21 -17.04
N ARG A 124 -3.63 8.89 -18.21
CA ARG A 124 -4.17 7.91 -19.15
C ARG A 124 -4.27 6.52 -18.53
N VAL A 125 -3.16 6.00 -18.01
CA VAL A 125 -3.11 4.67 -17.40
C VAL A 125 -3.98 4.60 -16.13
N ARG A 126 -3.97 5.67 -15.31
CA ARG A 126 -4.85 5.74 -14.14
C ARG A 126 -6.33 5.68 -14.52
N ASN A 127 -6.74 6.44 -15.52
CA ASN A 127 -8.13 6.45 -15.97
C ASN A 127 -8.55 5.08 -16.50
N ALA A 128 -7.69 4.39 -17.23
CA ALA A 128 -7.95 3.04 -17.71
C ALA A 128 -8.15 2.03 -16.54
N LEU A 129 -7.27 2.06 -15.54
CA LEU A 129 -7.43 1.22 -14.35
C LEU A 129 -8.71 1.54 -13.56
N MET A 130 -9.08 2.82 -13.48
CA MET A 130 -10.30 3.25 -12.78
C MET A 130 -11.59 2.79 -13.48
N LEU A 131 -11.59 2.48 -14.77
CA LEU A 131 -12.78 1.91 -15.42
C LEU A 131 -13.22 0.58 -14.81
N PHE A 132 -12.27 -0.22 -14.35
CA PHE A 132 -12.57 -1.47 -13.64
C PHE A 132 -12.71 -1.28 -12.12
N LEU A 133 -11.90 -0.40 -11.52
CA LEU A 133 -11.86 -0.25 -10.04
C LEU A 133 -12.92 0.72 -9.48
N ARG A 134 -13.78 1.28 -10.32
CA ARG A 134 -14.89 2.14 -9.88
C ARG A 134 -16.06 1.31 -9.30
N PRO A 135 -16.90 1.92 -8.43
CA PRO A 135 -18.03 1.23 -7.80
C PRO A 135 -18.96 0.49 -8.78
N GLU A 136 -19.24 1.08 -9.94
CA GLU A 136 -20.16 0.53 -10.94
C GLU A 136 -19.67 -0.83 -11.46
N SER A 137 -18.38 -0.96 -11.72
CA SER A 137 -17.79 -2.22 -12.21
C SER A 137 -17.56 -3.23 -11.08
N LEU A 138 -17.26 -2.76 -9.87
CA LEU A 138 -17.01 -3.63 -8.73
C LEU A 138 -18.29 -4.26 -8.16
N LYS A 139 -19.48 -3.69 -8.44
CA LYS A 139 -20.76 -4.29 -8.05
C LYS A 139 -20.90 -5.73 -8.57
N ASP A 140 -20.50 -5.96 -9.80
CA ASP A 140 -20.58 -7.28 -10.45
C ASP A 140 -19.57 -8.28 -9.89
N CYS A 141 -18.56 -7.78 -9.16
CA CYS A 141 -17.52 -8.60 -8.54
C CYS A 141 -17.89 -9.12 -7.15
N VAL A 142 -18.93 -8.57 -6.49
CA VAL A 142 -19.28 -8.89 -5.09
C VAL A 142 -19.50 -10.39 -4.89
N GLY A 143 -20.30 -11.04 -5.73
CA GLY A 143 -20.58 -12.47 -5.61
C GLY A 143 -19.35 -13.36 -5.76
N LYS A 144 -18.50 -13.07 -6.76
CA LYS A 144 -17.23 -13.81 -6.98
C LYS A 144 -16.25 -13.62 -5.82
N LEU A 145 -16.19 -12.40 -5.27
CA LEU A 145 -15.34 -12.08 -4.13
C LEU A 145 -15.81 -12.83 -2.89
N GLU A 146 -17.10 -12.86 -2.64
CA GLU A 146 -17.70 -13.61 -1.55
C GLU A 146 -17.44 -15.13 -1.68
N GLU A 147 -17.56 -15.70 -2.88
CA GLU A 147 -17.26 -17.09 -3.14
C GLU A 147 -15.82 -17.46 -2.77
N GLU A 148 -14.83 -16.63 -3.15
CA GLU A 148 -13.43 -16.83 -2.77
C GLU A 148 -13.22 -16.75 -1.25
N ILE A 149 -13.91 -15.81 -0.57
CA ILE A 149 -13.82 -15.66 0.89
C ILE A 149 -14.45 -16.87 1.58
N ARG A 150 -15.67 -17.28 1.19
CA ARG A 150 -16.35 -18.45 1.77
C ARG A 150 -15.51 -19.71 1.65
N TRP A 151 -15.00 -19.97 0.43
CA TRP A 151 -14.12 -21.11 0.18
C TRP A 151 -12.85 -21.06 1.06
N HIS A 152 -12.22 -19.89 1.15
CA HIS A 152 -11.02 -19.72 1.99
C HIS A 152 -11.30 -20.04 3.45
N LEU A 153 -12.42 -19.58 3.99
CA LEU A 153 -12.80 -19.86 5.38
C LEU A 153 -13.12 -21.34 5.60
N GLU A 154 -13.80 -21.98 4.67
CA GLU A 154 -14.05 -23.43 4.72
C GLU A 154 -12.75 -24.23 4.75
N MET A 155 -11.79 -23.89 3.88
CA MET A 155 -10.53 -24.63 3.76
C MET A 155 -9.55 -24.38 4.89
N HIS A 156 -9.51 -23.17 5.46
CA HIS A 156 -8.43 -22.77 6.33
C HIS A 156 -8.84 -22.42 7.76
N TRP A 157 -10.13 -22.19 8.02
CA TRP A 157 -10.64 -21.79 9.34
C TRP A 157 -11.58 -22.84 9.95
N GLN A 158 -12.46 -23.42 9.14
CA GLN A 158 -13.44 -24.38 9.62
C GLN A 158 -12.78 -25.60 10.26
N GLY A 159 -13.29 -26.02 11.42
CA GLY A 159 -12.76 -27.16 12.16
C GLY A 159 -11.37 -26.94 12.80
N LYS A 160 -10.81 -25.72 12.73
CA LYS A 160 -9.55 -25.37 13.41
C LYS A 160 -9.83 -24.84 14.80
N GLN A 161 -8.93 -25.12 15.75
CA GLN A 161 -8.93 -24.52 17.09
C GLN A 161 -8.01 -23.28 17.15
N GLN A 162 -7.00 -23.23 16.28
CA GLN A 162 -6.03 -22.14 16.21
C GLN A 162 -5.67 -21.84 14.76
N VAL A 163 -5.49 -20.55 14.46
CA VAL A 163 -5.04 -20.06 13.16
C VAL A 163 -4.00 -18.97 13.32
N THR A 164 -3.14 -18.80 12.31
CA THR A 164 -2.23 -17.65 12.22
C THR A 164 -2.75 -16.73 11.12
N VAL A 165 -3.21 -15.54 11.49
CA VAL A 165 -4.06 -14.69 10.63
C VAL A 165 -3.32 -14.13 9.41
N LEU A 166 -2.17 -13.48 9.61
CA LEU A 166 -1.51 -12.75 8.51
C LEU A 166 -1.17 -13.63 7.30
N PRO A 167 -0.60 -14.84 7.44
CA PRO A 167 -0.39 -15.74 6.30
C PRO A 167 -1.68 -16.14 5.59
N LEU A 168 -2.76 -16.35 6.35
CA LEU A 168 -4.07 -16.70 5.79
C LEU A 168 -4.68 -15.53 5.03
N MET A 169 -4.62 -14.32 5.58
CA MET A 169 -5.10 -13.12 4.88
C MET A 169 -4.29 -12.83 3.61
N LYS A 170 -2.97 -13.06 3.64
CA LYS A 170 -2.14 -12.98 2.43
C LYS A 170 -2.55 -14.00 1.36
N THR A 171 -2.88 -15.21 1.75
CA THR A 171 -3.39 -16.22 0.82
C THR A 171 -4.77 -15.82 0.27
N LEU A 172 -5.66 -15.33 1.12
CA LEU A 172 -6.99 -14.87 0.71
C LEU A 172 -6.90 -13.72 -0.30
N THR A 173 -6.20 -12.64 0.03
CA THR A 173 -6.09 -11.46 -0.84
C THR A 173 -5.41 -11.79 -2.17
N PHE A 174 -4.41 -12.68 -2.17
CA PHE A 174 -3.80 -13.16 -3.41
C PHE A 174 -4.81 -13.93 -4.29
N ASN A 175 -5.60 -14.81 -3.68
CA ASN A 175 -6.61 -15.60 -4.40
C ASN A 175 -7.70 -14.70 -4.99
N ILE A 176 -8.19 -13.74 -4.21
CA ILE A 176 -9.16 -12.75 -4.67
C ILE A 176 -8.63 -11.97 -5.88
N ILE A 177 -7.41 -11.43 -5.78
CA ILE A 177 -6.80 -10.67 -6.87
C ILE A 177 -6.62 -11.55 -8.12
N SER A 178 -6.12 -12.78 -7.95
CA SER A 178 -5.89 -13.69 -9.06
C SER A 178 -7.18 -14.07 -9.78
N SER A 179 -8.25 -14.34 -9.02
CA SER A 179 -9.56 -14.73 -9.55
C SER A 179 -10.27 -13.56 -10.21
N LEU A 180 -10.46 -12.46 -9.47
CA LEU A 180 -11.30 -11.34 -9.89
C LEU A 180 -10.62 -10.39 -10.88
N LEU A 181 -9.34 -10.05 -10.61
CA LEU A 181 -8.66 -9.05 -11.43
C LEU A 181 -8.00 -9.67 -12.66
N PHE A 182 -7.62 -10.94 -12.59
CA PHE A 182 -6.88 -11.57 -13.70
C PHE A 182 -7.61 -12.78 -14.31
N GLY A 183 -8.71 -13.21 -13.71
CA GLY A 183 -9.48 -14.37 -14.19
C GLY A 183 -8.71 -15.69 -14.13
N ILE A 184 -7.65 -15.78 -13.27
CA ILE A 184 -6.85 -16.98 -13.12
C ILE A 184 -7.57 -17.95 -12.17
N GLN A 185 -8.02 -19.07 -12.71
CA GLN A 185 -8.70 -20.11 -11.94
C GLN A 185 -7.73 -20.82 -10.96
N ARG A 186 -8.30 -21.48 -9.93
CA ARG A 186 -7.55 -22.32 -9.01
C ARG A 186 -6.86 -23.45 -9.76
N GLY A 187 -5.60 -23.76 -9.40
CA GLY A 187 -4.83 -24.82 -10.03
C GLY A 187 -3.35 -24.45 -10.23
N SER A 188 -2.64 -25.28 -10.98
CA SER A 188 -1.20 -25.22 -11.14
C SER A 188 -0.66 -23.89 -11.66
N GLN A 189 -1.39 -23.20 -12.54
CA GLN A 189 -1.01 -21.87 -13.05
C GLN A 189 -1.02 -20.82 -11.95
N ARG A 190 -2.09 -20.79 -11.11
CA ARG A 190 -2.19 -19.89 -9.94
C ARG A 190 -1.07 -20.22 -8.93
N ASP A 191 -0.85 -21.49 -8.62
CA ASP A 191 0.18 -21.92 -7.66
C ASP A 191 1.59 -21.51 -8.11
N LYS A 192 1.89 -21.64 -9.39
CA LYS A 192 3.16 -21.17 -9.98
C LYS A 192 3.31 -19.66 -9.83
N LEU A 193 2.26 -18.90 -10.11
CA LEU A 193 2.27 -17.45 -9.96
C LEU A 193 2.45 -17.03 -8.49
N VAL A 194 1.79 -17.71 -7.53
CA VAL A 194 1.99 -17.54 -6.08
C VAL A 194 3.46 -17.70 -5.70
N GLY A 195 4.10 -18.78 -6.21
CA GLY A 195 5.51 -19.06 -5.95
C GLY A 195 6.44 -17.94 -6.44
N LEU A 196 6.23 -17.48 -7.67
CA LEU A 196 6.98 -16.37 -8.27
C LEU A 196 6.75 -15.06 -7.50
N PHE A 197 5.50 -14.78 -7.16
CA PHE A 197 5.12 -13.58 -6.42
C PHE A 197 5.79 -13.52 -5.04
N ARG A 198 5.80 -14.62 -4.28
CA ARG A 198 6.50 -14.70 -2.98
C ARG A 198 7.99 -14.43 -3.12
N GLN A 199 8.65 -14.98 -4.15
CA GLN A 199 10.06 -14.72 -4.42
C GLN A 199 10.30 -13.24 -4.79
N MET A 200 9.43 -12.67 -5.59
CA MET A 200 9.47 -11.27 -6.01
C MET A 200 9.36 -10.34 -4.80
N MET A 201 8.36 -10.55 -3.94
CA MET A 201 8.15 -9.76 -2.72
C MET A 201 9.31 -9.88 -1.74
N GLY A 202 9.95 -11.05 -1.62
CA GLY A 202 11.09 -11.30 -0.74
C GLY A 202 12.32 -10.44 -1.00
N GLY A 203 12.47 -9.88 -2.21
CA GLY A 203 13.59 -9.02 -2.58
C GLY A 203 13.24 -7.58 -2.92
N MET A 204 11.96 -7.26 -3.05
CA MET A 204 11.49 -5.92 -3.46
C MET A 204 11.97 -4.80 -2.51
N TRP A 205 12.07 -5.10 -1.22
CA TRP A 205 12.50 -4.16 -0.17
C TRP A 205 13.97 -4.35 0.22
N SER A 206 14.73 -5.18 -0.50
CA SER A 206 16.14 -5.41 -0.22
C SER A 206 17.02 -4.33 -0.85
N VAL A 207 18.28 -4.24 -0.37
CA VAL A 207 19.29 -3.38 -1.02
C VAL A 207 19.48 -3.87 -2.46
N PRO A 208 19.46 -2.97 -3.47
CA PRO A 208 19.50 -3.35 -4.88
C PRO A 208 20.91 -3.80 -5.34
N LEU A 209 21.42 -4.84 -4.72
CA LEU A 209 22.69 -5.47 -5.07
C LEU A 209 22.44 -6.70 -5.98
N ASN A 210 22.74 -6.54 -7.27
CA ASN A 210 22.49 -7.58 -8.27
C ASN A 210 23.67 -8.56 -8.38
N PHE A 211 24.03 -9.22 -7.26
CA PHE A 211 25.03 -10.29 -7.24
C PHE A 211 24.36 -11.67 -7.15
N PRO A 212 25.06 -12.76 -7.56
CA PRO A 212 24.59 -14.12 -7.34
C PRO A 212 24.14 -14.34 -5.88
N PHE A 213 23.09 -15.15 -5.70
CA PHE A 213 22.52 -15.54 -4.39
C PHE A 213 21.85 -14.42 -3.57
N THR A 214 21.85 -13.15 -4.02
CA THR A 214 21.15 -12.10 -3.30
C THR A 214 19.63 -12.25 -3.44
N ARG A 215 18.88 -11.78 -2.42
CA ARG A 215 17.42 -11.73 -2.45
C ARG A 215 16.93 -10.84 -3.61
N TYR A 216 17.62 -9.73 -3.85
CA TYR A 216 17.29 -8.81 -4.95
C TYR A 216 17.39 -9.48 -6.32
N ARG A 217 18.48 -10.21 -6.60
CA ARG A 217 18.63 -10.93 -7.89
C ARG A 217 17.53 -11.98 -8.08
N ARG A 218 17.20 -12.75 -7.03
CA ARG A 218 16.10 -13.72 -7.08
C ARG A 218 14.77 -13.05 -7.36
N SER A 219 14.52 -11.90 -6.74
CA SER A 219 13.32 -11.10 -6.98
C SER A 219 13.23 -10.61 -8.44
N LEU A 220 14.33 -10.13 -9.04
CA LEU A 220 14.35 -9.74 -10.45
C LEU A 220 14.07 -10.90 -11.39
N GLN A 221 14.64 -12.07 -11.10
CA GLN A 221 14.40 -13.30 -11.90
C GLN A 221 12.92 -13.72 -11.79
N ALA A 222 12.37 -13.73 -10.59
CA ALA A 222 10.96 -14.06 -10.35
C ALA A 222 10.02 -13.04 -11.03
N SER A 223 10.35 -11.76 -10.97
CA SER A 223 9.60 -10.70 -11.68
C SER A 223 9.58 -10.94 -13.19
N LYS A 224 10.74 -11.25 -13.80
CA LYS A 224 10.80 -11.52 -15.23
C LYS A 224 9.96 -12.74 -15.62
N LEU A 225 9.98 -13.81 -14.82
CA LEU A 225 9.16 -15.00 -15.07
C LEU A 225 7.66 -14.70 -14.90
N ALA A 226 7.28 -13.93 -13.88
CA ALA A 226 5.90 -13.49 -13.67
C ALA A 226 5.41 -12.61 -14.83
N GLN A 227 6.23 -11.66 -15.30
CA GLN A 227 5.90 -10.83 -16.47
C GLN A 227 5.69 -11.68 -17.74
N ASN A 228 6.51 -12.71 -17.96
CA ASN A 228 6.32 -13.61 -19.11
C ASN A 228 5.01 -14.41 -19.01
N MET A 229 4.66 -14.89 -17.81
CA MET A 229 3.36 -15.53 -17.60
C MET A 229 2.18 -14.56 -17.83
N LEU A 230 2.32 -13.31 -17.41
CA LEU A 230 1.29 -12.30 -17.64
C LEU A 230 1.16 -11.95 -19.12
N ARG A 231 2.25 -11.87 -19.88
CA ARG A 231 2.18 -11.68 -21.35
C ARG A 231 1.42 -12.81 -22.03
N GLN A 232 1.72 -14.06 -21.64
CA GLN A 232 0.99 -15.21 -22.16
C GLN A 232 -0.51 -15.11 -21.82
N LEU A 233 -0.86 -14.82 -20.57
CA LEU A 233 -2.25 -14.65 -20.15
C LEU A 233 -2.96 -13.53 -20.90
N ILE A 234 -2.30 -12.39 -21.13
CA ILE A 234 -2.84 -11.27 -21.90
C ILE A 234 -3.11 -11.69 -23.36
N SER A 235 -2.17 -12.43 -23.96
CA SER A 235 -2.34 -12.97 -25.32
C SER A 235 -3.51 -13.94 -25.43
N GLU A 236 -3.66 -14.87 -24.47
CA GLU A 236 -4.79 -15.80 -24.39
C GLU A 236 -6.12 -15.04 -24.31
N LYS A 237 -6.22 -14.05 -23.38
CA LYS A 237 -7.43 -13.25 -23.22
C LYS A 237 -7.76 -12.36 -24.42
N ARG A 238 -6.75 -11.92 -25.16
CA ARG A 238 -6.97 -11.18 -26.43
C ARG A 238 -7.66 -12.06 -27.46
N VAL A 239 -7.20 -13.29 -27.63
CA VAL A 239 -7.82 -14.28 -28.51
C VAL A 239 -9.24 -14.60 -28.06
N ASP A 240 -9.47 -14.80 -26.76
CA ASP A 240 -10.81 -15.05 -26.21
C ASP A 240 -11.79 -13.89 -26.48
N LEU A 241 -11.33 -12.65 -26.37
CA LEU A 241 -12.16 -11.47 -26.69
C LEU A 241 -12.48 -11.40 -28.19
N GLU A 242 -11.50 -11.66 -29.07
CA GLU A 242 -11.69 -11.66 -30.52
C GLU A 242 -12.66 -12.73 -30.97
N GLN A 243 -12.63 -13.91 -30.34
CA GLN A 243 -13.53 -15.04 -30.60
C GLN A 243 -14.89 -14.91 -29.88
N LYS A 244 -15.14 -13.81 -29.18
CA LYS A 244 -16.34 -13.56 -28.35
C LYS A 244 -16.56 -14.61 -27.25
N GLY A 245 -15.51 -15.30 -26.82
CA GLY A 245 -15.53 -16.23 -25.68
C GLY A 245 -15.47 -15.52 -24.33
N ALA A 246 -15.04 -14.25 -24.30
CA ALA A 246 -14.95 -13.43 -23.10
C ALA A 246 -15.70 -12.10 -23.23
N SER A 247 -16.19 -11.58 -22.10
CA SER A 247 -16.78 -10.24 -22.00
C SER A 247 -15.69 -9.18 -21.73
N PRO A 248 -15.81 -7.96 -22.31
CA PRO A 248 -14.91 -6.84 -22.04
C PRO A 248 -14.78 -6.43 -20.56
N HIS A 249 -15.76 -6.79 -19.72
CA HIS A 249 -15.79 -6.44 -18.29
C HIS A 249 -15.64 -7.66 -17.36
N GLN A 250 -15.19 -8.78 -17.89
CA GLN A 250 -15.08 -10.03 -17.12
C GLN A 250 -14.02 -9.95 -16.01
N ASP A 251 -12.91 -9.25 -16.26
CA ASP A 251 -11.81 -8.98 -15.34
C ASP A 251 -11.02 -7.74 -15.78
N LEU A 252 -10.02 -7.33 -14.96
CA LEU A 252 -9.21 -6.14 -15.25
C LEU A 252 -8.47 -6.24 -16.60
N ILE A 253 -7.94 -7.42 -16.94
CA ILE A 253 -7.16 -7.58 -18.18
C ILE A 253 -8.07 -7.43 -19.39
N THR A 254 -9.23 -8.09 -19.40
CA THR A 254 -10.21 -7.96 -20.50
C THR A 254 -10.75 -6.54 -20.62
N CYS A 255 -10.95 -5.84 -19.49
CA CYS A 255 -11.30 -4.44 -19.47
C CYS A 255 -10.23 -3.57 -20.15
N LEU A 256 -8.96 -3.72 -19.76
CA LEU A 256 -7.85 -2.95 -20.33
C LEU A 256 -7.65 -3.21 -21.83
N LEU A 257 -7.81 -4.49 -22.26
CA LEU A 257 -7.73 -4.90 -23.67
C LEU A 257 -8.85 -4.32 -24.52
N SER A 258 -10.00 -3.98 -23.94
CA SER A 258 -11.18 -3.48 -24.66
C SER A 258 -11.21 -1.95 -24.80
N ILE A 259 -10.36 -1.22 -24.08
CA ILE A 259 -10.35 0.23 -24.13
C ILE A 259 -9.65 0.71 -25.42
N ARG A 260 -10.32 1.58 -26.18
CA ARG A 260 -9.79 2.20 -27.39
C ARG A 260 -9.69 3.70 -27.24
N ASN A 261 -8.72 4.30 -27.93
CA ASN A 261 -8.61 5.73 -28.10
C ASN A 261 -9.51 6.20 -29.28
N ASP A 262 -9.53 7.49 -29.54
CA ASP A 262 -10.35 8.08 -30.62
C ASP A 262 -9.99 7.55 -32.01
N ASN A 263 -8.77 7.01 -32.20
CA ASN A 263 -8.30 6.40 -33.44
C ASN A 263 -8.59 4.88 -33.51
N ASN A 264 -9.35 4.34 -32.57
CA ASN A 264 -9.62 2.89 -32.41
C ASN A 264 -8.40 2.01 -32.11
N GLU A 265 -7.30 2.62 -31.58
CA GLU A 265 -6.11 1.91 -31.13
C GLU A 265 -6.21 1.55 -29.64
N GLU A 266 -5.46 0.55 -29.18
CA GLU A 266 -5.38 0.21 -27.76
C GLU A 266 -4.87 1.39 -26.94
N MET A 267 -5.63 1.80 -25.92
CA MET A 267 -5.25 2.91 -25.04
C MET A 267 -4.04 2.58 -24.17
N ILE A 268 -3.83 1.30 -23.81
CA ILE A 268 -2.79 0.82 -22.91
C ILE A 268 -1.89 -0.14 -23.68
N THR A 269 -0.58 0.11 -23.69
CA THR A 269 0.39 -0.80 -24.31
C THR A 269 0.50 -2.10 -23.54
N GLU A 270 0.95 -3.19 -24.19
CA GLU A 270 1.14 -4.47 -23.52
C GLU A 270 2.11 -4.37 -22.33
N GLU A 271 3.19 -3.61 -22.49
CA GLU A 271 4.15 -3.40 -21.39
C GLU A 271 3.54 -2.65 -20.21
N GLU A 272 2.75 -1.61 -20.47
CA GLU A 272 1.98 -0.91 -19.44
C GLU A 272 1.00 -1.85 -18.76
N MET A 273 0.32 -2.71 -19.51
CA MET A 273 -0.61 -3.68 -18.98
C MET A 273 0.08 -4.66 -18.04
N VAL A 274 1.18 -5.28 -18.49
CA VAL A 274 1.98 -6.23 -17.67
C VAL A 274 2.48 -5.58 -16.38
N HIS A 275 3.07 -4.39 -16.47
CA HIS A 275 3.61 -3.68 -15.30
C HIS A 275 2.52 -3.24 -14.33
N ASN A 276 1.34 -2.84 -14.83
CA ASN A 276 0.25 -2.42 -13.96
C ASN A 276 -0.54 -3.60 -13.37
N VAL A 277 -0.67 -4.71 -14.07
CA VAL A 277 -1.20 -5.96 -13.50
C VAL A 277 -0.31 -6.43 -12.35
N LEU A 278 1.02 -6.42 -12.54
CA LEU A 278 1.99 -6.78 -11.50
C LEU A 278 1.94 -5.80 -10.32
N LEU A 279 1.78 -4.50 -10.59
CA LEU A 279 1.58 -3.48 -9.56
C LEU A 279 0.31 -3.72 -8.77
N VAL A 280 -0.83 -3.94 -9.41
CA VAL A 280 -2.12 -4.16 -8.76
C VAL A 280 -2.07 -5.40 -7.87
N MET A 281 -1.44 -6.49 -8.34
CA MET A 281 -1.21 -7.69 -7.56
C MET A 281 -0.43 -7.40 -6.28
N THR A 282 0.67 -6.63 -6.41
CA THR A 282 1.52 -6.27 -5.27
C THR A 282 0.82 -5.34 -4.29
N ALA A 283 0.16 -4.31 -4.80
CA ALA A 283 -0.48 -3.28 -3.99
C ALA A 283 -1.69 -3.82 -3.21
N GLY A 284 -2.55 -4.61 -3.83
CA GLY A 284 -3.75 -5.15 -3.20
C GLY A 284 -3.46 -6.28 -2.22
N HIS A 285 -2.47 -7.13 -2.52
CA HIS A 285 -2.15 -8.29 -1.68
C HIS A 285 -1.71 -7.91 -0.25
N ASP A 286 -0.65 -7.12 -0.12
CA ASP A 286 -0.06 -6.85 1.19
C ASP A 286 -0.89 -5.85 2.01
N THR A 287 -1.45 -4.82 1.38
CA THR A 287 -2.14 -3.74 2.11
C THR A 287 -3.46 -4.21 2.72
N SER A 288 -4.30 -4.92 1.97
CA SER A 288 -5.57 -5.45 2.46
C SER A 288 -5.36 -6.54 3.51
N SER A 289 -4.38 -7.44 3.29
CA SER A 289 -4.07 -8.50 4.27
C SER A 289 -3.64 -7.93 5.62
N VAL A 290 -2.84 -6.86 5.61
CA VAL A 290 -2.43 -6.12 6.82
C VAL A 290 -3.63 -5.45 7.48
N LEU A 291 -4.47 -4.74 6.72
CA LEU A 291 -5.67 -4.09 7.25
C LEU A 291 -6.57 -5.09 7.98
N ILE A 292 -6.97 -6.18 7.32
CA ILE A 292 -7.86 -7.19 7.90
C ILE A 292 -7.22 -7.84 9.13
N THR A 293 -5.91 -8.14 9.08
CA THR A 293 -5.18 -8.73 10.21
C THR A 293 -5.22 -7.83 11.45
N PHE A 294 -4.95 -6.53 11.29
CA PHE A 294 -4.98 -5.60 12.42
C PHE A 294 -6.39 -5.25 12.87
N MET A 295 -7.40 -5.30 11.99
CA MET A 295 -8.80 -5.23 12.40
C MET A 295 -9.15 -6.36 13.36
N LEU A 296 -8.77 -7.61 13.07
CA LEU A 296 -9.00 -8.74 13.98
C LEU A 296 -8.28 -8.57 15.33
N GLN A 297 -7.06 -8.02 15.31
CA GLN A 297 -6.33 -7.70 16.53
C GLN A 297 -7.07 -6.64 17.38
N PHE A 298 -7.50 -5.53 16.77
CA PHE A 298 -8.24 -4.50 17.50
C PHE A 298 -9.59 -5.01 17.99
N LEU A 299 -10.33 -5.74 17.19
CA LEU A 299 -11.60 -6.35 17.59
C LEU A 299 -11.42 -7.34 18.76
N SER A 300 -10.26 -7.99 18.90
CA SER A 300 -9.95 -8.81 20.07
C SER A 300 -9.72 -7.99 21.33
N ASN A 301 -9.14 -6.80 21.21
CA ASN A 301 -8.75 -5.95 22.33
C ASN A 301 -9.85 -4.97 22.76
N GLU A 302 -10.85 -4.73 21.91
CA GLU A 302 -11.91 -3.74 22.09
C GLU A 302 -13.30 -4.41 22.05
N PRO A 303 -13.75 -5.06 23.16
CA PRO A 303 -14.99 -5.85 23.15
C PRO A 303 -16.22 -5.04 22.76
N ALA A 304 -16.33 -3.77 23.17
CA ALA A 304 -17.46 -2.92 22.81
C ALA A 304 -17.50 -2.62 21.29
N VAL A 305 -16.33 -2.46 20.66
CA VAL A 305 -16.24 -2.27 19.21
C VAL A 305 -16.59 -3.56 18.49
N TYR A 306 -16.10 -4.71 18.99
CA TYR A 306 -16.45 -6.03 18.44
C TYR A 306 -17.97 -6.26 18.46
N GLU A 307 -18.63 -5.97 19.59
CA GLU A 307 -20.09 -6.14 19.73
C GLU A 307 -20.88 -5.27 18.74
N ASN A 308 -20.48 -4.00 18.56
CA ASN A 308 -21.11 -3.11 17.58
C ASN A 308 -20.93 -3.63 16.13
N VAL A 309 -19.75 -4.14 15.78
CA VAL A 309 -19.50 -4.77 14.48
C VAL A 309 -20.37 -6.02 14.34
N LEU A 310 -20.38 -6.88 15.34
CA LEU A 310 -21.18 -8.10 15.32
C LEU A 310 -22.66 -7.80 15.13
N GLN A 311 -23.21 -6.86 15.88
CA GLN A 311 -24.62 -6.44 15.78
C GLN A 311 -24.94 -5.92 14.37
N GLU A 312 -24.08 -5.06 13.78
CA GLU A 312 -24.29 -4.60 12.41
C GLU A 312 -24.30 -5.77 11.43
N GLN A 313 -23.37 -6.71 11.54
CA GLN A 313 -23.23 -7.82 10.62
C GLN A 313 -24.33 -8.88 10.79
N GLU A 314 -24.76 -9.17 12.03
CA GLU A 314 -25.89 -10.06 12.28
C GLU A 314 -27.22 -9.47 11.79
N ASN A 315 -27.45 -8.16 11.94
CA ASN A 315 -28.63 -7.51 11.39
C ASN A 315 -28.72 -7.68 9.86
N ILE A 316 -27.58 -7.59 9.17
CA ILE A 316 -27.51 -7.83 7.73
C ILE A 316 -27.77 -9.31 7.41
N ALA A 317 -27.12 -10.22 8.13
CA ALA A 317 -27.28 -11.66 7.91
C ALA A 317 -28.74 -12.13 8.09
N ARG A 318 -29.44 -11.63 9.11
CA ARG A 318 -30.86 -11.98 9.38
C ARG A 318 -31.83 -11.51 8.29
N THR A 319 -31.44 -10.54 7.43
CA THR A 319 -32.28 -10.09 6.31
C THR A 319 -32.14 -10.99 5.07
N LYS A 320 -31.30 -12.02 5.14
CA LYS A 320 -31.00 -12.88 4.00
C LYS A 320 -31.50 -14.32 4.22
N GLU A 321 -31.95 -14.93 3.16
CA GLU A 321 -32.22 -16.38 3.17
C GLU A 321 -30.88 -17.16 3.19
N ALA A 322 -30.91 -18.33 3.78
CA ALA A 322 -29.73 -19.18 3.88
C ALA A 322 -29.11 -19.44 2.49
N GLY A 323 -27.83 -19.17 2.35
CA GLY A 323 -27.08 -19.39 1.10
C GLY A 323 -27.04 -18.21 0.13
N MET A 324 -27.86 -17.18 0.31
CA MET A 324 -27.81 -15.99 -0.54
C MET A 324 -26.50 -15.21 -0.36
N PHE A 325 -25.98 -14.70 -1.47
CA PHE A 325 -24.79 -13.82 -1.46
C PHE A 325 -25.13 -12.41 -0.96
N LEU A 326 -24.13 -11.72 -0.42
CA LEU A 326 -24.20 -10.30 -0.11
C LEU A 326 -24.38 -9.50 -1.40
N THR A 327 -25.13 -8.43 -1.29
CA THR A 327 -25.33 -7.46 -2.37
C THR A 327 -24.54 -6.18 -2.10
N TRP A 328 -24.37 -5.37 -3.13
CA TRP A 328 -23.78 -4.04 -2.97
C TRP A 328 -24.55 -3.17 -1.96
N GLU A 329 -25.87 -3.34 -1.90
CA GLU A 329 -26.71 -2.64 -0.93
C GLU A 329 -26.40 -3.07 0.50
N ASP A 330 -26.17 -4.37 0.74
CA ASP A 330 -25.77 -4.87 2.06
C ASP A 330 -24.42 -4.26 2.48
N LEU A 331 -23.45 -4.20 1.56
CA LEU A 331 -22.17 -3.56 1.84
C LEU A 331 -22.32 -2.07 2.17
N SER A 332 -23.29 -1.38 1.58
CA SER A 332 -23.57 0.03 1.88
C SER A 332 -24.10 0.27 3.29
N LYS A 333 -24.67 -0.77 3.93
CA LYS A 333 -25.16 -0.77 5.31
C LYS A 333 -24.04 -0.98 6.34
N MET A 334 -22.89 -1.55 5.96
CA MET A 334 -21.75 -1.88 6.82
C MET A 334 -20.92 -0.63 7.18
N LYS A 335 -21.57 0.40 7.69
CA LYS A 335 -20.97 1.71 7.94
C LYS A 335 -20.04 1.70 9.14
N TYR A 336 -20.45 1.05 10.23
CA TYR A 336 -19.63 0.97 11.43
C TYR A 336 -18.39 0.11 11.20
N THR A 337 -18.54 -1.02 10.54
CA THR A 337 -17.40 -1.88 10.16
C THR A 337 -16.38 -1.12 9.31
N TRP A 338 -16.83 -0.26 8.37
CA TRP A 338 -15.91 0.58 7.61
C TRP A 338 -15.22 1.64 8.46
N ARG A 339 -15.90 2.23 9.46
CA ARG A 339 -15.26 3.14 10.43
C ARG A 339 -14.15 2.43 11.22
N VAL A 340 -14.37 1.17 11.62
CA VAL A 340 -13.35 0.32 12.25
C VAL A 340 -12.15 0.13 11.33
N ALA A 341 -12.36 -0.12 10.05
CA ALA A 341 -11.29 -0.21 9.06
C ALA A 341 -10.50 1.11 8.93
N MET A 342 -11.20 2.26 8.89
CA MET A 342 -10.57 3.57 8.81
C MET A 342 -9.74 3.89 10.07
N GLU A 343 -10.23 3.56 11.26
CA GLU A 343 -9.49 3.74 12.51
C GLU A 343 -8.29 2.81 12.59
N THR A 344 -8.41 1.58 12.10
CA THR A 344 -7.27 0.66 11.96
C THR A 344 -6.20 1.24 11.04
N LEU A 345 -6.58 1.79 9.89
CA LEU A 345 -5.66 2.47 8.96
C LEU A 345 -5.04 3.75 9.55
N ARG A 346 -5.76 4.45 10.43
CA ARG A 346 -5.21 5.61 11.14
C ARG A 346 -4.10 5.18 12.09
N MET A 347 -4.35 4.17 12.91
CA MET A 347 -3.41 3.74 13.94
C MET A 347 -2.24 2.92 13.37
N ILE A 348 -2.53 2.02 12.44
CA ILE A 348 -1.51 1.14 11.86
C ILE A 348 -1.63 1.18 10.32
N PRO A 349 -1.26 2.30 9.68
CA PRO A 349 -1.29 2.36 8.22
C PRO A 349 -0.30 1.35 7.63
N PRO A 350 -0.71 0.56 6.62
CA PRO A 350 0.17 -0.37 5.92
C PRO A 350 1.37 0.35 5.30
N ILE A 351 1.16 1.53 4.73
CA ILE A 351 2.23 2.37 4.17
C ILE A 351 2.61 3.45 5.20
N PHE A 352 3.80 3.31 5.79
CA PHE A 352 4.32 4.24 6.78
C PHE A 352 4.51 5.66 6.22
N GLY A 353 4.98 5.79 5.00
CA GLY A 353 5.22 7.05 4.33
C GLY A 353 5.68 6.86 2.91
N SER A 354 5.88 7.95 2.20
CA SER A 354 6.26 7.90 0.79
C SER A 354 7.18 9.05 0.42
N PHE A 355 7.82 8.91 -0.72
CA PHE A 355 8.74 9.89 -1.26
C PHE A 355 8.16 10.58 -2.49
N ARG A 356 8.52 11.87 -2.61
CA ARG A 356 8.37 12.67 -3.83
C ARG A 356 9.73 13.23 -4.22
N LYS A 357 9.88 13.65 -5.45
CA LYS A 357 11.09 14.31 -5.96
C LYS A 357 10.75 15.70 -6.45
N ALA A 358 11.51 16.70 -6.00
CA ALA A 358 11.41 18.05 -6.50
C ALA A 358 12.01 18.13 -7.92
N LEU A 359 11.23 18.55 -8.91
CA LEU A 359 11.66 18.68 -10.31
C LEU A 359 12.26 20.06 -10.60
N LYS A 360 12.01 21.03 -9.74
CA LYS A 360 12.59 22.36 -9.74
C LYS A 360 12.84 22.82 -8.30
N ASP A 361 13.49 23.96 -8.12
CA ASP A 361 13.62 24.60 -6.81
C ASP A 361 12.25 25.03 -6.31
N ILE A 362 11.93 24.68 -5.07
CA ILE A 362 10.64 24.93 -4.43
C ILE A 362 10.85 25.73 -3.16
N GLU A 363 10.07 26.78 -2.98
CA GLU A 363 9.98 27.51 -1.72
C GLU A 363 8.79 27.00 -0.93
N TYR A 364 9.04 26.53 0.30
CA TYR A 364 8.01 26.05 1.21
C TYR A 364 8.35 26.40 2.66
N GLY A 365 7.42 27.06 3.37
CA GLY A 365 7.59 27.44 4.78
C GLY A 365 8.82 28.28 5.07
N GLY A 366 9.24 29.16 4.14
CA GLY A 366 10.43 30.01 4.27
C GLY A 366 11.75 29.30 3.98
N TYR A 367 11.72 28.07 3.49
CA TYR A 367 12.90 27.28 3.14
C TYR A 367 12.92 26.94 1.66
N LEU A 368 14.13 26.71 1.12
CA LEU A 368 14.37 26.19 -0.21
C LEU A 368 14.46 24.68 -0.18
N ILE A 369 13.64 23.99 -0.97
CA ILE A 369 13.78 22.57 -1.33
C ILE A 369 14.44 22.53 -2.71
N PRO A 370 15.72 22.16 -2.84
CA PRO A 370 16.41 22.21 -4.13
C PRO A 370 15.89 21.18 -5.11
N LYS A 371 15.96 21.47 -6.41
CA LYS A 371 15.74 20.54 -7.50
C LYS A 371 16.52 19.24 -7.26
N GLY A 372 15.84 18.11 -7.46
CA GLY A 372 16.42 16.77 -7.32
C GLY A 372 16.39 16.22 -5.90
N TRP A 373 16.06 17.02 -4.87
CA TRP A 373 15.89 16.51 -3.52
C TRP A 373 14.62 15.71 -3.36
N GLN A 374 14.67 14.73 -2.46
CA GLN A 374 13.48 14.00 -2.03
C GLN A 374 12.66 14.84 -1.05
N ILE A 375 11.36 14.64 -1.08
CA ILE A 375 10.41 15.10 -0.08
C ILE A 375 9.82 13.84 0.57
N PHE A 376 9.99 13.70 1.88
CA PHE A 376 9.46 12.58 2.66
C PHE A 376 8.31 13.05 3.54
N TRP A 377 7.23 12.29 3.57
CA TRP A 377 6.10 12.45 4.47
C TRP A 377 5.73 11.10 5.08
N ALA A 378 5.17 11.09 6.29
CA ALA A 378 4.83 9.89 7.02
C ALA A 378 3.40 9.97 7.57
N SER A 379 2.54 9.02 7.19
CA SER A 379 1.12 8.97 7.58
C SER A 379 0.91 8.98 9.10
N PRO A 380 1.63 8.16 9.90
CA PRO A 380 1.41 8.12 11.34
C PRO A 380 1.65 9.44 12.03
N MET A 381 2.53 10.29 11.48
CA MET A 381 2.84 11.57 12.12
C MET A 381 1.65 12.51 12.16
N THR A 382 0.79 12.48 11.13
CA THR A 382 -0.46 13.26 11.14
C THR A 382 -1.58 12.52 11.84
N HIS A 383 -1.63 11.18 11.67
CA HIS A 383 -2.66 10.33 12.26
C HIS A 383 -2.59 10.25 13.80
N MET A 384 -1.41 10.41 14.38
CA MET A 384 -1.18 10.33 15.83
C MET A 384 -0.98 11.73 16.46
N ASP A 385 -1.27 12.80 15.73
CA ASP A 385 -1.20 14.18 16.27
C ASP A 385 -2.41 14.45 17.15
N ASN A 386 -2.15 14.74 18.44
CA ASN A 386 -3.20 15.00 19.44
C ASN A 386 -4.01 16.26 19.15
N ASN A 387 -3.46 17.22 18.38
CA ASN A 387 -4.21 18.42 17.98
C ASN A 387 -5.24 18.13 16.87
N ILE A 388 -5.08 17.02 16.16
CA ILE A 388 -5.96 16.59 15.07
C ILE A 388 -6.90 15.49 15.55
N TYR A 389 -6.34 14.51 16.27
CA TYR A 389 -7.05 13.36 16.81
C TYR A 389 -6.86 13.33 18.32
N PRO A 390 -7.77 13.90 19.14
CA PRO A 390 -7.68 13.83 20.61
C PRO A 390 -7.56 12.38 21.08
N GLU A 391 -6.70 12.12 22.07
CA GLU A 391 -6.37 10.78 22.56
C GLU A 391 -5.99 9.81 21.41
N PRO A 392 -4.95 10.14 20.61
CA PRO A 392 -4.70 9.45 19.34
C PRO A 392 -4.33 7.95 19.49
N THR A 393 -3.95 7.52 20.68
CA THR A 393 -3.66 6.13 21.02
C THR A 393 -4.90 5.30 21.35
N LYS A 394 -6.04 5.93 21.62
CA LYS A 394 -7.32 5.26 21.84
C LYS A 394 -7.92 4.84 20.50
N PHE A 395 -8.34 3.57 20.40
CA PHE A 395 -9.06 3.05 19.24
C PHE A 395 -10.52 3.48 19.31
N ASP A 396 -10.93 4.40 18.45
CA ASP A 396 -12.29 4.95 18.47
C ASP A 396 -12.83 5.14 17.04
N PRO A 397 -13.58 4.17 16.51
CA PRO A 397 -14.18 4.25 15.19
C PRO A 397 -15.15 5.42 14.98
N ASN A 398 -15.71 6.00 16.07
CA ASN A 398 -16.65 7.12 15.99
C ASN A 398 -16.00 8.40 15.49
N ARG A 399 -14.65 8.49 15.50
CA ARG A 399 -13.91 9.58 14.86
C ARG A 399 -14.26 9.75 13.38
N PHE A 400 -14.68 8.65 12.72
CA PHE A 400 -15.06 8.64 11.32
C PHE A 400 -16.59 8.67 11.09
N GLU A 401 -17.37 8.93 12.12
CA GLU A 401 -18.83 9.08 11.98
C GLU A 401 -19.20 10.30 11.15
N ASN A 402 -18.56 11.43 11.46
CA ASN A 402 -18.71 12.65 10.68
C ASN A 402 -17.36 12.96 10.01
N GLN A 403 -17.16 12.46 8.78
CA GLN A 403 -15.92 12.69 8.04
C GLN A 403 -15.65 14.18 7.77
N ALA A 404 -16.66 15.02 7.76
CA ALA A 404 -16.51 16.46 7.59
C ALA A 404 -15.82 17.12 8.81
N SER A 405 -15.83 16.49 9.98
CA SER A 405 -15.13 16.99 11.17
C SER A 405 -13.61 16.76 11.13
N VAL A 406 -13.13 15.85 10.29
CA VAL A 406 -11.70 15.59 10.13
C VAL A 406 -11.09 16.63 9.20
N PRO A 407 -10.10 17.44 9.66
CA PRO A 407 -9.50 18.46 8.80
C PRO A 407 -8.96 17.90 7.50
N PRO A 408 -9.08 18.58 6.36
CA PRO A 408 -8.58 18.12 5.08
C PRO A 408 -7.09 17.73 5.13
N CYS A 409 -6.73 16.64 4.47
CA CYS A 409 -5.36 16.10 4.45
C CYS A 409 -4.81 15.66 5.82
N SER A 410 -5.65 15.45 6.82
CA SER A 410 -5.28 14.89 8.12
C SER A 410 -5.33 13.37 8.10
N PHE A 411 -6.38 12.77 7.55
CA PHE A 411 -6.40 11.33 7.27
C PHE A 411 -5.83 11.07 5.87
N VAL A 412 -4.74 10.33 5.83
CA VAL A 412 -4.00 10.05 4.59
C VAL A 412 -3.70 8.55 4.41
N GLY A 413 -4.57 7.69 4.98
CA GLY A 413 -4.44 6.23 4.90
C GLY A 413 -4.41 5.70 3.45
N PHE A 414 -5.07 6.40 2.54
CA PHE A 414 -5.08 6.13 1.11
C PHE A 414 -4.30 7.17 0.28
N GLY A 415 -3.49 8.02 0.93
CA GLY A 415 -2.80 9.12 0.28
C GLY A 415 -3.75 10.28 -0.07
N GLY A 416 -3.44 11.03 -1.14
CA GLY A 416 -4.26 12.16 -1.57
C GLY A 416 -3.91 12.70 -2.95
N GLY A 417 -4.79 13.57 -3.46
CA GLY A 417 -4.64 14.23 -4.76
C GLY A 417 -4.66 13.27 -5.94
N PRO A 418 -4.03 13.63 -7.09
CA PRO A 418 -4.02 12.80 -8.29
C PRO A 418 -3.37 11.40 -8.11
N ARG A 419 -2.65 11.19 -7.00
CA ARG A 419 -1.98 9.94 -6.65
C ARG A 419 -2.68 9.18 -5.53
N MET A 420 -3.91 9.57 -5.17
CA MET A 420 -4.73 8.84 -4.20
C MET A 420 -4.90 7.39 -4.67
N CYS A 421 -4.96 6.45 -3.73
CA CYS A 421 -5.08 5.02 -4.02
C CYS A 421 -6.26 4.74 -4.97
N PRO A 422 -6.04 4.09 -6.12
CA PRO A 422 -7.13 3.73 -7.03
C PRO A 422 -7.96 2.55 -6.53
N GLY A 423 -7.43 1.74 -5.60
CA GLY A 423 -8.06 0.53 -5.08
C GLY A 423 -8.86 0.72 -3.79
N ILE A 424 -9.27 1.94 -3.42
CA ILE A 424 -10.01 2.20 -2.17
C ILE A 424 -11.30 1.37 -2.10
N GLU A 425 -12.12 1.40 -3.16
CA GLU A 425 -13.37 0.66 -3.19
C GLU A 425 -13.15 -0.84 -3.19
N PHE A 426 -12.15 -1.33 -3.91
CA PHE A 426 -11.78 -2.74 -3.88
C PHE A 426 -11.38 -3.18 -2.47
N ALA A 427 -10.51 -2.43 -1.80
CA ALA A 427 -10.11 -2.71 -0.42
C ALA A 427 -11.30 -2.63 0.55
N ARG A 428 -12.25 -1.71 0.31
CA ARG A 428 -13.47 -1.59 1.11
C ARG A 428 -14.34 -2.84 1.02
N ILE A 429 -14.71 -3.24 -0.19
CA ILE A 429 -15.59 -4.40 -0.37
C ILE A 429 -14.94 -5.70 0.11
N GLU A 430 -13.65 -5.91 -0.19
CA GLU A 430 -12.87 -7.06 0.27
C GLU A 430 -12.84 -7.15 1.80
N THR A 431 -12.56 -6.03 2.46
CA THR A 431 -12.52 -5.94 3.93
C THR A 431 -13.89 -6.20 4.54
N LEU A 432 -14.94 -5.54 4.03
CA LEU A 432 -16.29 -5.65 4.58
C LEU A 432 -16.83 -7.09 4.50
N ILE A 433 -16.70 -7.74 3.35
CA ILE A 433 -17.18 -9.12 3.17
C ILE A 433 -16.36 -10.08 4.04
N THR A 434 -15.04 -9.90 4.11
CA THR A 434 -14.18 -10.77 4.94
C THR A 434 -14.54 -10.64 6.43
N ILE A 435 -14.71 -9.43 6.94
CA ILE A 435 -15.09 -9.20 8.34
C ILE A 435 -16.52 -9.71 8.61
N HIS A 436 -17.46 -9.52 7.69
CA HIS A 436 -18.81 -10.09 7.80
C HIS A 436 -18.75 -11.58 8.12
N TYR A 437 -18.07 -12.36 7.29
CA TYR A 437 -17.98 -13.80 7.46
C TYR A 437 -17.17 -14.23 8.67
N LEU A 438 -16.14 -13.48 9.03
CA LEU A 438 -15.34 -13.80 10.22
C LEU A 438 -16.13 -13.59 11.51
N VAL A 439 -16.79 -12.45 11.69
CA VAL A 439 -17.51 -12.15 12.94
C VAL A 439 -18.82 -12.93 13.08
N THR A 440 -19.48 -13.30 11.96
CA THR A 440 -20.71 -14.09 12.01
C THR A 440 -20.46 -15.59 12.19
N ARG A 441 -19.31 -16.12 11.74
CA ARG A 441 -19.00 -17.55 11.79
C ARG A 441 -18.07 -17.95 12.92
N PHE A 442 -17.26 -17.03 13.45
CA PHE A 442 -16.23 -17.34 14.46
C PHE A 442 -16.25 -16.34 15.61
N THR A 443 -15.82 -16.83 16.78
CA THR A 443 -15.27 -16.01 17.87
C THR A 443 -13.79 -16.32 18.00
N TRP A 444 -13.01 -15.38 18.52
CA TRP A 444 -11.58 -15.58 18.66
C TRP A 444 -10.99 -14.87 19.87
N LYS A 445 -9.82 -15.33 20.31
CA LYS A 445 -8.97 -14.71 21.33
C LYS A 445 -7.54 -14.68 20.85
N LEU A 446 -6.80 -13.65 21.25
CA LEU A 446 -5.35 -13.56 20.98
C LEU A 446 -4.60 -14.64 21.77
N CYS A 447 -3.65 -15.31 21.11
CA CYS A 447 -2.73 -16.26 21.75
C CYS A 447 -1.38 -15.65 22.12
N ALA A 448 -1.10 -14.41 21.68
CA ALA A 448 0.16 -13.70 21.91
C ALA A 448 -0.08 -12.20 22.09
N ASP A 449 0.95 -11.49 22.58
CA ASP A 449 0.90 -10.04 22.73
C ASP A 449 0.63 -9.31 21.41
N SER A 450 -0.09 -8.19 21.50
CA SER A 450 -0.49 -7.35 20.37
C SER A 450 0.64 -6.47 19.82
N THR A 451 1.90 -6.88 19.92
CA THR A 451 3.04 -6.13 19.39
C THR A 451 3.22 -6.36 17.89
N PHE A 452 3.85 -5.42 17.23
CA PHE A 452 4.19 -5.55 15.81
C PHE A 452 5.52 -4.86 15.50
N SER A 453 6.11 -5.24 14.36
CA SER A 453 7.29 -4.58 13.78
C SER A 453 6.95 -4.10 12.35
N ARG A 454 7.81 -3.24 11.77
CA ARG A 454 7.68 -2.80 10.37
C ARG A 454 8.91 -3.20 9.57
N ASP A 455 8.72 -4.01 8.52
CA ASP A 455 9.80 -4.44 7.62
C ASP A 455 9.33 -4.59 6.14
N PRO A 456 9.03 -3.51 5.42
CA PRO A 456 8.62 -2.19 5.84
C PRO A 456 7.14 -2.11 6.26
N MET A 457 6.33 -3.12 5.88
CA MET A 457 4.92 -3.22 6.26
C MET A 457 4.78 -3.63 7.72
N PRO A 458 3.69 -3.25 8.41
CA PRO A 458 3.41 -3.75 9.74
C PRO A 458 3.22 -5.28 9.73
N VAL A 459 3.91 -5.96 10.61
CA VAL A 459 3.80 -7.42 10.81
C VAL A 459 3.57 -7.68 12.28
N PRO A 460 2.42 -8.25 12.68
CA PRO A 460 2.14 -8.56 14.07
C PRO A 460 3.05 -9.69 14.56
N ALA A 461 3.29 -9.73 15.87
CA ALA A 461 4.09 -10.77 16.49
C ALA A 461 3.55 -12.16 16.11
N GLN A 462 4.44 -13.04 15.71
CA GLN A 462 4.14 -14.42 15.28
C GLN A 462 3.03 -14.51 14.18
N GLY A 463 2.77 -13.43 13.44
CA GLY A 463 1.76 -13.40 12.39
C GLY A 463 0.31 -13.33 12.88
N LEU A 464 0.07 -12.96 14.14
CA LEU A 464 -1.19 -12.92 14.85
C LEU A 464 -1.84 -14.31 15.03
N PRO A 465 -1.36 -15.14 15.97
CA PRO A 465 -2.02 -16.40 16.31
C PRO A 465 -3.30 -16.14 17.11
N LEU A 466 -4.41 -16.73 16.66
CA LEU A 466 -5.72 -16.68 17.31
C LEU A 466 -6.19 -18.09 17.69
N GLN A 467 -6.72 -18.22 18.88
CA GLN A 467 -7.60 -19.33 19.26
C GLN A 467 -8.99 -18.99 18.73
N ILE A 468 -9.61 -19.90 17.99
CA ILE A 468 -10.90 -19.67 17.36
C ILE A 468 -11.92 -20.72 17.80
N ASN A 469 -13.19 -20.30 17.87
CA ASN A 469 -14.33 -21.17 18.05
C ASN A 469 -15.36 -20.88 16.96
N GLN A 470 -15.88 -21.90 16.33
CA GLN A 470 -16.92 -21.77 15.32
C GLN A 470 -18.25 -21.49 16.01
N LYS A 471 -19.01 -20.52 15.47
CA LYS A 471 -20.40 -20.25 15.85
C LYS A 471 -21.34 -21.18 15.10
N ASN A 472 -22.50 -21.43 15.67
CA ASN A 472 -23.60 -22.06 14.91
C ASN A 472 -24.00 -21.10 13.79
N PRO A 473 -24.32 -21.61 12.59
CA PRO A 473 -24.85 -20.78 11.51
C PRO A 473 -26.09 -20.00 11.99
N LEU A 474 -26.18 -18.71 11.61
CA LEU A 474 -27.36 -17.89 11.81
C LEU A 474 -28.48 -18.35 10.89
#